data_bdef8846f8cb056b06a11873cfdff1ab
#
_entry.id   bdef8846f8cb056b06a11873cfdff1ab
#
_cell.length_a   1.000
_cell.length_b   1.000
_cell.length_c   1.000
_cell.angle_alpha   90.00
_cell.angle_beta   90.00
_cell.angle_gamma   90.00
#
_symmetry.space_group_name_H-M   'P 1'
#
loop_
_entity.id
_entity.type
_entity.pdbx_description
1 polymer ?
#
loop_
_entity_poly.entity_id
_entity_poly.type
_entity_poly.pdbx_seq_one_letter_code
_entity_poly.pdbx_strand_id
1 'polypeptide(L)'
;KTAHIYKYEGGGYAALCGASISLVEGEGGIMTASQVQSAIRKAEGSGSHYPDGTLVCVENTSNLGGGACYTQEALDEIAAVAKANGCATHIDGARIFNASIKTGVDVARMCRDYDSVSICLSKGLGAPVGSVLVGSQEFINKAHRWRKMFGGGWRQAGILAAAALYTLDHHIDRLEEDHVRARRVAEAINAMDNFSVDMDAVQSNLVYVNCNIPAADVVTSLAEHGIDMFDLPYNRVRVAIHLHITDEDVERIIAAFAAQ
;
A
#
# COMPACT_ATOMS: atom_id res chain seq x y z
N LYS A 1 0.22 10.40 -7.09
CA LYS A 1 -0.97 11.22 -6.75
C LYS A 1 -1.92 10.47 -5.81
N THR A 2 -2.02 9.16 -5.92
CA THR A 2 -2.92 8.30 -5.12
C THR A 2 -2.27 7.71 -3.87
N ALA A 3 -0.96 7.85 -3.70
CA ALA A 3 -0.21 7.28 -2.59
C ALA A 3 -0.71 7.75 -1.22
N HIS A 4 -0.67 6.85 -0.25
CA HIS A 4 -1.15 7.03 1.11
C HIS A 4 -0.47 8.21 1.80
N ILE A 5 0.85 8.33 1.65
CA ILE A 5 1.66 9.42 2.21
C ILE A 5 1.18 10.82 1.82
N TYR A 6 0.49 10.96 0.67
CA TYR A 6 -0.06 12.22 0.20
C TYR A 6 -1.53 12.39 0.58
N LYS A 7 -2.35 11.35 0.36
CA LYS A 7 -3.81 11.43 0.49
C LYS A 7 -4.30 11.38 1.93
N TYR A 8 -3.54 10.70 2.77
CA TYR A 8 -3.90 10.40 4.15
C TYR A 8 -2.82 10.94 5.11
N GLU A 9 -2.56 10.27 6.21
CA GLU A 9 -1.51 10.57 7.20
C GLU A 9 -1.58 11.99 7.78
N GLY A 10 -2.77 12.59 7.76
CA GLY A 10 -3.02 13.93 8.34
C GLY A 10 -2.21 15.07 7.71
N GLY A 11 -1.67 14.91 6.50
CA GLY A 11 -0.80 15.89 5.88
C GLY A 11 0.57 16.02 6.56
N GLY A 12 1.03 14.95 7.24
CA GLY A 12 2.25 14.94 8.04
C GLY A 12 3.51 15.35 7.28
N TYR A 13 3.59 15.05 5.99
CA TYR A 13 4.70 15.50 5.14
C TYR A 13 4.89 17.03 5.14
N ALA A 14 3.80 17.76 5.15
CA ALA A 14 3.85 19.23 5.23
C ALA A 14 3.96 19.72 6.66
N ALA A 15 3.11 19.23 7.56
CA ALA A 15 3.00 19.72 8.94
C ALA A 15 4.23 19.41 9.79
N LEU A 16 4.85 18.24 9.60
CA LEU A 16 5.97 17.78 10.44
C LEU A 16 7.33 17.90 9.74
N CYS A 17 7.37 17.72 8.42
CA CYS A 17 8.62 17.76 7.66
C CYS A 17 8.83 19.08 6.92
N GLY A 18 7.81 19.94 6.82
CA GLY A 18 7.86 21.16 6.02
C GLY A 18 8.10 20.89 4.53
N ALA A 19 7.76 19.71 4.05
CA ALA A 19 8.02 19.30 2.68
C ALA A 19 6.90 19.74 1.73
N SER A 20 7.25 20.14 0.52
CA SER A 20 6.34 20.22 -0.62
C SER A 20 6.42 18.93 -1.44
N ILE A 21 5.34 18.57 -2.12
CA ILE A 21 5.28 17.34 -2.91
C ILE A 21 5.09 17.67 -4.40
N SER A 22 5.90 17.05 -5.25
CA SER A 22 5.66 16.93 -6.69
C SER A 22 4.91 15.64 -6.96
N LEU A 23 3.69 15.75 -7.49
CA LEU A 23 2.82 14.58 -7.69
C LEU A 23 3.05 13.98 -9.07
N VAL A 24 3.17 12.67 -9.13
CA VAL A 24 3.22 11.89 -10.37
C VAL A 24 1.90 11.13 -10.52
N GLU A 25 1.33 11.16 -11.72
CA GLU A 25 0.15 10.37 -12.07
C GLU A 25 0.61 9.09 -12.76
N GLY A 26 0.47 7.97 -12.07
CA GLY A 26 0.72 6.63 -12.61
C GLY A 26 -0.60 5.87 -12.75
N GLU A 27 -0.70 5.03 -13.74
CA GLU A 27 -1.81 4.10 -13.92
C GLU A 27 -1.83 3.09 -12.75
N GLY A 28 -2.99 2.89 -12.13
CA GLY A 28 -3.08 2.08 -10.91
C GLY A 28 -2.16 2.55 -9.77
N GLY A 29 -1.69 3.81 -9.79
CA GLY A 29 -0.74 4.33 -8.81
C GLY A 29 0.71 3.90 -9.06
N ILE A 30 0.98 3.19 -10.14
CA ILE A 30 2.32 2.74 -10.57
C ILE A 30 2.96 3.81 -11.45
N MET A 31 4.09 4.35 -11.02
CA MET A 31 4.84 5.36 -11.76
C MET A 31 5.88 4.70 -12.67
N THR A 32 6.18 5.33 -13.78
CA THR A 32 7.34 4.99 -14.62
C THR A 32 8.55 5.84 -14.27
N ALA A 33 9.74 5.36 -14.58
CA ALA A 33 10.99 6.10 -14.41
C ALA A 33 10.98 7.45 -15.18
N SER A 34 10.40 7.47 -16.38
CA SER A 34 10.26 8.70 -17.19
C SER A 34 9.35 9.73 -16.52
N GLN A 35 8.23 9.30 -15.93
CA GLN A 35 7.34 10.18 -15.17
C GLN A 35 8.04 10.74 -13.94
N VAL A 36 8.79 9.91 -13.20
CA VAL A 36 9.59 10.34 -12.04
C VAL A 36 10.65 11.35 -12.46
N GLN A 37 11.41 11.07 -13.54
CA GLN A 37 12.41 12.01 -14.08
C GLN A 37 11.79 13.36 -14.41
N SER A 38 10.63 13.39 -15.02
CA SER A 38 9.93 14.63 -15.40
C SER A 38 9.40 15.42 -14.19
N ALA A 39 9.14 14.75 -13.07
CA ALA A 39 8.62 15.36 -11.86
C ALA A 39 9.72 15.89 -10.92
N ILE A 40 10.95 15.38 -11.03
CA ILE A 40 12.08 15.85 -10.25
C ILE A 40 12.48 17.24 -10.74
N ARG A 41 12.49 18.20 -9.83
CA ARG A 41 12.97 19.56 -10.06
C ARG A 41 14.23 19.79 -9.23
N LYS A 42 15.16 20.56 -9.76
CA LYS A 42 16.39 20.93 -9.07
C LYS A 42 16.50 22.45 -8.95
N ALA A 43 16.97 22.91 -7.81
CA ALA A 43 17.23 24.32 -7.55
C ALA A 43 18.39 24.81 -8.43
N GLU A 44 19.42 23.98 -8.66
CA GLU A 44 20.55 24.27 -9.50
C GLU A 44 20.11 24.57 -10.94
N GLY A 45 20.60 25.66 -11.49
CA GLY A 45 20.26 26.11 -12.84
C GLY A 45 18.86 26.71 -13.02
N SER A 46 18.05 26.77 -11.97
CA SER A 46 16.66 27.25 -12.02
C SER A 46 16.53 28.78 -11.78
N GLY A 47 17.60 29.46 -11.44
CA GLY A 47 17.54 30.88 -11.06
C GLY A 47 16.66 31.16 -9.84
N SER A 48 16.60 30.24 -8.88
CA SER A 48 15.75 30.24 -7.67
C SER A 48 14.25 29.93 -7.87
N HIS A 49 13.84 29.48 -9.05
CA HIS A 49 12.42 29.24 -9.32
C HIS A 49 11.89 27.88 -8.79
N TYR A 50 12.77 26.88 -8.70
CA TYR A 50 12.33 25.54 -8.32
C TYR A 50 12.78 25.14 -6.92
N PRO A 51 11.93 24.42 -6.16
CA PRO A 51 12.38 23.72 -4.97
C PRO A 51 13.33 22.59 -5.36
N ASP A 52 14.22 22.20 -4.45
CA ASP A 52 15.12 21.08 -4.69
C ASP A 52 14.43 19.75 -4.37
N GLY A 53 14.24 18.91 -5.37
CA GLY A 53 13.73 17.57 -5.21
C GLY A 53 14.80 16.67 -4.56
N THR A 54 14.50 16.14 -3.37
CA THR A 54 15.47 15.40 -2.55
C THR A 54 15.07 13.98 -2.23
N LEU A 55 13.80 13.60 -2.47
CA LEU A 55 13.26 12.28 -2.13
C LEU A 55 12.28 11.82 -3.20
N VAL A 56 12.42 10.58 -3.63
CA VAL A 56 11.44 9.83 -4.44
C VAL A 56 10.79 8.76 -3.57
N CYS A 57 9.46 8.78 -3.50
CA CYS A 57 8.67 7.77 -2.77
C CYS A 57 7.82 6.94 -3.73
N VAL A 58 7.81 5.63 -3.55
CA VAL A 58 6.90 4.68 -4.21
C VAL A 58 6.04 3.98 -3.16
N GLU A 59 4.84 3.55 -3.52
CA GLU A 59 3.95 2.76 -2.65
C GLU A 59 3.74 1.36 -3.26
N ASN A 60 4.15 0.32 -2.55
CA ASN A 60 4.03 -1.07 -3.01
C ASN A 60 3.46 -1.99 -1.90
N THR A 61 2.29 -2.57 -2.08
CA THR A 61 1.36 -2.43 -3.21
C THR A 61 0.64 -1.08 -3.19
N SER A 62 0.24 -0.57 -4.37
CA SER A 62 -0.57 0.66 -4.45
C SER A 62 -1.98 0.41 -3.94
N ASN A 63 -2.35 1.04 -2.81
CA ASN A 63 -3.64 0.82 -2.17
C ASN A 63 -4.80 1.28 -3.07
N LEU A 64 -4.85 2.57 -3.45
CA LEU A 64 -5.92 3.11 -4.29
C LEU A 64 -5.84 2.64 -5.74
N GLY A 65 -4.75 1.98 -6.13
CA GLY A 65 -4.58 1.30 -7.41
C GLY A 65 -5.11 -0.14 -7.42
N GLY A 66 -5.93 -0.53 -6.46
CA GLY A 66 -6.47 -1.90 -6.41
C GLY A 66 -5.53 -2.95 -5.81
N GLY A 67 -4.45 -2.54 -5.20
CA GLY A 67 -3.41 -3.45 -4.73
C GLY A 67 -2.36 -3.75 -5.81
N ALA A 68 -2.26 -2.91 -6.83
CA ALA A 68 -1.29 -3.05 -7.92
C ALA A 68 0.16 -3.09 -7.41
N CYS A 69 0.97 -3.94 -8.06
CA CYS A 69 2.35 -4.19 -7.71
C CYS A 69 3.30 -3.61 -8.75
N TYR A 70 4.39 -3.01 -8.32
CA TYR A 70 5.50 -2.68 -9.21
C TYR A 70 6.19 -3.95 -9.69
N THR A 71 6.61 -3.96 -10.96
CA THR A 71 7.60 -4.94 -11.42
C THR A 71 8.97 -4.61 -10.85
N GLN A 72 9.87 -5.59 -10.78
CA GLN A 72 11.22 -5.33 -10.26
C GLN A 72 12.00 -4.36 -11.15
N GLU A 73 11.82 -4.47 -12.46
CA GLU A 73 12.44 -3.56 -13.45
C GLU A 73 12.02 -2.12 -13.21
N ALA A 74 10.72 -1.87 -12.98
CA ALA A 74 10.21 -0.53 -12.71
C ALA A 74 10.78 0.04 -11.40
N LEU A 75 10.91 -0.77 -10.34
CA LEU A 75 11.55 -0.36 -9.10
C LEU A 75 13.03 0.02 -9.31
N ASP A 76 13.77 -0.81 -10.06
CA ASP A 76 15.19 -0.59 -10.36
C ASP A 76 15.40 0.70 -11.17
N GLU A 77 14.59 0.90 -12.20
CA GLU A 77 14.65 2.09 -13.06
C GLU A 77 14.34 3.38 -12.28
N ILE A 78 13.32 3.35 -11.41
CA ILE A 78 12.96 4.50 -10.57
C ILE A 78 14.09 4.81 -9.58
N ALA A 79 14.66 3.80 -8.94
CA ALA A 79 15.79 3.99 -8.03
C ALA A 79 17.02 4.56 -8.75
N ALA A 80 17.31 4.08 -9.98
CA ALA A 80 18.39 4.60 -10.80
C ALA A 80 18.18 6.08 -11.17
N VAL A 81 16.97 6.46 -11.58
CA VAL A 81 16.60 7.85 -11.86
C VAL A 81 16.75 8.73 -10.62
N ALA A 82 16.24 8.30 -9.48
CA ALA A 82 16.38 9.04 -8.23
C ALA A 82 17.84 9.28 -7.88
N LYS A 83 18.67 8.23 -7.92
CA LYS A 83 20.10 8.30 -7.64
C LYS A 83 20.85 9.21 -8.61
N ALA A 84 20.56 9.13 -9.90
CA ALA A 84 21.18 9.99 -10.92
C ALA A 84 20.88 11.47 -10.70
N ASN A 85 19.75 11.77 -10.03
CA ASN A 85 19.34 13.13 -9.67
C ASN A 85 19.68 13.50 -8.22
N GLY A 86 20.49 12.72 -7.49
CA GLY A 86 20.86 12.99 -6.11
C GLY A 86 19.68 13.00 -5.14
N CYS A 87 18.61 12.25 -5.45
CA CYS A 87 17.48 12.06 -4.56
C CYS A 87 17.65 10.79 -3.75
N ALA A 88 17.29 10.83 -2.48
CA ALA A 88 17.06 9.63 -1.67
C ALA A 88 15.79 8.89 -2.15
N THR A 89 15.65 7.63 -1.74
CA THR A 89 14.54 6.77 -2.14
C THR A 89 13.85 6.16 -0.93
N HIS A 90 12.51 6.06 -1.00
CA HIS A 90 11.70 5.40 0.03
C HIS A 90 10.62 4.53 -0.60
N ILE A 91 10.41 3.34 -0.02
CA ILE A 91 9.24 2.51 -0.32
C ILE A 91 8.26 2.60 0.87
N ASP A 92 7.06 3.10 0.62
CA ASP A 92 5.92 2.76 1.47
C ASP A 92 5.53 1.32 1.14
N GLY A 93 6.07 0.41 1.93
CA GLY A 93 5.90 -1.04 1.80
C GLY A 93 4.83 -1.59 2.73
N ALA A 94 3.75 -0.82 2.96
CA ALA A 94 2.67 -1.22 3.87
C ALA A 94 2.12 -2.62 3.57
N ARG A 95 2.23 -3.09 2.30
CA ARG A 95 1.88 -4.44 1.86
C ARG A 95 2.96 -5.07 0.98
N ILE A 96 4.22 -4.82 1.26
CA ILE A 96 5.32 -5.28 0.41
C ILE A 96 5.42 -6.80 0.33
N PHE A 97 5.03 -7.52 1.39
CA PHE A 97 4.97 -8.99 1.35
C PHE A 97 3.87 -9.50 0.40
N ASN A 98 2.75 -8.79 0.27
CA ASN A 98 1.76 -9.10 -0.77
C ASN A 98 2.36 -8.91 -2.17
N ALA A 99 3.14 -7.84 -2.39
CA ALA A 99 3.83 -7.65 -3.66
C ALA A 99 4.84 -8.76 -3.94
N SER A 100 5.60 -9.19 -2.92
CA SER A 100 6.54 -10.30 -3.01
C SER A 100 5.86 -11.61 -3.44
N ILE A 101 4.78 -11.99 -2.77
CA ILE A 101 3.98 -13.18 -3.12
C ILE A 101 3.44 -13.07 -4.56
N LYS A 102 2.89 -11.91 -4.93
CA LYS A 102 2.33 -11.71 -6.28
C LYS A 102 3.36 -11.82 -7.39
N THR A 103 4.54 -11.26 -7.19
CA THR A 103 5.57 -11.16 -8.23
C THR A 103 6.58 -12.30 -8.19
N GLY A 104 6.62 -13.07 -7.10
CA GLY A 104 7.65 -14.09 -6.86
C GLY A 104 9.04 -13.50 -6.59
N VAL A 105 9.15 -12.18 -6.36
CA VAL A 105 10.41 -11.50 -6.07
C VAL A 105 10.59 -11.36 -4.56
N ASP A 106 11.76 -11.74 -4.05
CA ASP A 106 12.09 -11.59 -2.64
C ASP A 106 12.08 -10.11 -2.20
N VAL A 107 11.56 -9.84 -1.00
CA VAL A 107 11.45 -8.47 -0.45
C VAL A 107 12.81 -7.79 -0.35
N ALA A 108 13.86 -8.51 0.02
CA ALA A 108 15.22 -7.95 0.07
C ALA A 108 15.68 -7.50 -1.33
N ARG A 109 15.29 -8.22 -2.39
CA ARG A 109 15.57 -7.80 -3.76
C ARG A 109 14.77 -6.56 -4.16
N MET A 110 13.51 -6.48 -3.79
CA MET A 110 12.68 -5.30 -4.06
C MET A 110 13.23 -4.05 -3.41
N CYS A 111 13.73 -4.18 -2.20
CA CYS A 111 14.21 -3.06 -1.38
C CYS A 111 15.68 -2.68 -1.61
N ARG A 112 16.45 -3.51 -2.34
CA ARG A 112 17.91 -3.42 -2.42
C ARG A 112 18.45 -2.03 -2.78
N ASP A 113 17.78 -1.36 -3.70
CA ASP A 113 18.23 -0.10 -4.29
C ASP A 113 17.54 1.12 -3.68
N TYR A 114 16.81 0.93 -2.57
CA TYR A 114 16.10 1.97 -1.82
C TYR A 114 16.77 2.24 -0.47
N ASP A 115 16.85 3.52 -0.10
CA ASP A 115 17.51 3.97 1.14
C ASP A 115 16.71 3.61 2.39
N SER A 116 15.39 3.54 2.26
CA SER A 116 14.50 3.20 3.37
C SER A 116 13.18 2.59 2.92
N VAL A 117 12.60 1.79 3.80
CA VAL A 117 11.32 1.10 3.58
C VAL A 117 10.52 1.12 4.87
N SER A 118 9.24 1.47 4.80
CA SER A 118 8.27 1.26 5.89
C SER A 118 7.42 0.03 5.60
N ILE A 119 7.22 -0.83 6.60
CA ILE A 119 6.52 -2.10 6.46
C ILE A 119 5.46 -2.19 7.55
N CYS A 120 4.19 -2.37 7.18
CA CYS A 120 3.15 -2.64 8.18
C CYS A 120 3.12 -4.12 8.57
N LEU A 121 3.09 -4.37 9.87
CA LEU A 121 2.96 -5.72 10.44
C LEU A 121 1.50 -6.08 10.78
N SER A 122 0.65 -5.06 10.96
CA SER A 122 -0.74 -5.17 11.42
C SER A 122 -1.79 -5.17 10.29
N LYS A 123 -1.38 -5.47 9.06
CA LYS A 123 -2.28 -5.67 7.90
C LYS A 123 -2.36 -7.17 7.56
N GLY A 124 -2.06 -7.57 6.33
CA GLY A 124 -2.12 -8.98 5.92
C GLY A 124 -1.30 -9.94 6.77
N LEU A 125 -0.20 -9.49 7.36
CA LEU A 125 0.58 -10.31 8.29
C LEU A 125 -0.14 -10.61 9.61
N GLY A 126 -1.10 -9.78 10.03
CA GLY A 126 -1.97 -10.07 11.18
C GLY A 126 -1.33 -9.83 12.55
N ALA A 127 -0.22 -9.08 12.65
CA ALA A 127 0.27 -8.65 13.94
C ALA A 127 -0.73 -7.68 14.62
N PRO A 128 -0.84 -7.65 15.95
CA PRO A 128 -1.84 -6.85 16.64
C PRO A 128 -1.67 -5.35 16.44
N VAL A 129 -0.45 -4.90 16.18
CA VAL A 129 -0.11 -3.49 16.00
C VAL A 129 1.26 -3.33 15.36
N GLY A 130 1.45 -2.21 14.66
CA GLY A 130 2.76 -1.65 14.38
C GLY A 130 3.23 -1.75 12.95
N SER A 131 4.30 -1.02 12.74
CA SER A 131 5.10 -1.02 11.51
C SER A 131 6.58 -0.94 11.89
N VAL A 132 7.42 -1.36 10.97
CA VAL A 132 8.86 -1.22 11.10
C VAL A 132 9.38 -0.32 9.98
N LEU A 133 10.41 0.47 10.31
CA LEU A 133 11.17 1.25 9.38
C LEU A 133 12.54 0.58 9.20
N VAL A 134 12.90 0.31 7.96
CA VAL A 134 14.14 -0.38 7.58
C VAL A 134 15.00 0.57 6.74
N GLY A 135 16.30 0.50 6.90
CA GLY A 135 17.29 1.29 6.17
C GLY A 135 18.70 1.07 6.71
N SER A 136 19.64 1.89 6.27
CA SER A 136 21.02 1.81 6.78
C SER A 136 21.06 2.09 8.29
N GLN A 137 22.10 1.57 8.97
CA GLN A 137 22.28 1.82 10.42
C GLN A 137 22.34 3.32 10.75
N GLU A 138 22.98 4.11 9.89
CA GLU A 138 23.03 5.57 10.08
C GLU A 138 21.64 6.21 10.01
N PHE A 139 20.86 5.82 9.01
CA PHE A 139 19.47 6.28 8.86
C PHE A 139 18.62 5.88 10.08
N ILE A 140 18.71 4.62 10.51
CA ILE A 140 17.92 4.11 11.64
C ILE A 140 18.32 4.79 12.95
N ASN A 141 19.59 5.11 13.16
CA ASN A 141 20.03 5.85 14.36
C ASN A 141 19.38 7.25 14.42
N LYS A 142 19.26 7.93 13.27
CA LYS A 142 18.55 9.22 13.17
C LYS A 142 17.04 9.04 13.38
N ALA A 143 16.44 8.05 12.73
CA ALA A 143 15.02 7.74 12.83
C ALA A 143 14.60 7.37 14.26
N HIS A 144 15.46 6.70 15.04
CA HIS A 144 15.21 6.35 16.43
C HIS A 144 14.91 7.59 17.31
N ARG A 145 15.62 8.70 17.09
CA ARG A 145 15.35 9.97 17.76
C ARG A 145 13.96 10.52 17.37
N TRP A 146 13.64 10.53 16.08
CA TRP A 146 12.34 10.98 15.59
C TRP A 146 11.20 10.12 16.13
N ARG A 147 11.38 8.79 16.17
CA ARG A 147 10.41 7.87 16.78
C ARG A 147 10.09 8.29 18.21
N LYS A 148 11.08 8.64 19.01
CA LYS A 148 10.88 9.10 20.39
C LYS A 148 10.09 10.40 20.42
N MET A 149 10.43 11.38 19.58
CA MET A 149 9.78 12.67 19.53
C MET A 149 8.31 12.58 19.10
N PHE A 150 7.99 11.65 18.19
CA PHE A 150 6.61 11.40 17.73
C PHE A 150 5.80 10.47 18.64
N GLY A 151 6.29 10.13 19.82
CA GLY A 151 5.55 9.31 20.78
C GLY A 151 5.72 7.79 20.62
N GLY A 152 6.44 7.33 19.60
CA GLY A 152 6.66 5.90 19.34
C GLY A 152 7.79 5.23 20.14
N GLY A 153 8.26 5.89 21.19
CA GLY A 153 9.38 5.42 21.98
C GLY A 153 8.99 4.49 23.14
N TRP A 154 8.22 3.48 22.88
CA TRP A 154 7.83 2.47 23.86
C TRP A 154 9.03 1.76 24.46
N ARG A 155 9.03 1.59 25.79
CA ARG A 155 10.15 0.98 26.51
C ARG A 155 10.03 -0.55 26.60
N GLN A 156 8.82 -1.07 26.76
CA GLN A 156 8.53 -2.49 26.92
C GLN A 156 7.70 -3.03 25.73
N ALA A 157 8.21 -2.89 24.50
CA ALA A 157 7.53 -3.31 23.29
C ALA A 157 7.71 -4.81 22.95
N GLY A 158 8.36 -5.59 23.82
CA GLY A 158 8.72 -6.98 23.55
C GLY A 158 7.53 -7.90 23.28
N ILE A 159 6.39 -7.69 23.94
CA ILE A 159 5.14 -8.47 23.70
C ILE A 159 4.68 -8.26 22.24
N LEU A 160 4.66 -7.01 21.79
CA LEU A 160 4.26 -6.67 20.42
C LEU A 160 5.29 -7.16 19.40
N ALA A 161 6.58 -7.03 19.71
CA ALA A 161 7.65 -7.53 18.85
C ALA A 161 7.61 -9.05 18.71
N ALA A 162 7.31 -9.79 19.77
CA ALA A 162 7.17 -11.25 19.73
C ALA A 162 6.02 -11.67 18.79
N ALA A 163 4.86 -11.00 18.88
CA ALA A 163 3.76 -11.24 17.94
C ALA A 163 4.17 -10.93 16.50
N ALA A 164 4.88 -9.82 16.28
CA ALA A 164 5.37 -9.44 14.96
C ALA A 164 6.38 -10.46 14.39
N LEU A 165 7.32 -10.97 15.19
CA LEU A 165 8.24 -12.02 14.79
C LEU A 165 7.49 -13.29 14.38
N TYR A 166 6.50 -13.71 15.19
CA TYR A 166 5.66 -14.86 14.84
C TYR A 166 5.01 -14.69 13.47
N THR A 167 4.48 -13.50 13.17
CA THR A 167 3.81 -13.25 11.88
C THR A 167 4.80 -13.27 10.70
N LEU A 168 6.02 -12.80 10.90
CA LEU A 168 7.07 -12.87 9.88
C LEU A 168 7.52 -14.31 9.61
N ASP A 169 7.54 -15.15 10.64
CA ASP A 169 7.95 -16.56 10.51
C ASP A 169 6.85 -17.46 9.93
N HIS A 170 5.56 -17.08 10.08
CA HIS A 170 4.45 -18.01 9.81
C HIS A 170 3.39 -17.48 8.85
N HIS A 171 3.31 -16.17 8.59
CA HIS A 171 2.16 -15.59 7.89
C HIS A 171 2.50 -15.05 6.49
N ILE A 172 3.76 -15.03 6.07
CA ILE A 172 4.14 -14.49 4.76
C ILE A 172 3.59 -15.37 3.64
N ASP A 173 3.91 -16.65 3.64
CA ASP A 173 3.52 -17.57 2.56
C ASP A 173 2.00 -17.71 2.44
N ARG A 174 1.27 -17.65 3.56
CA ARG A 174 -0.18 -17.74 3.56
C ARG A 174 -0.90 -16.53 2.92
N LEU A 175 -0.21 -15.43 2.66
CA LEU A 175 -0.79 -14.29 1.93
C LEU A 175 -1.27 -14.68 0.53
N GLU A 176 -0.76 -15.77 -0.04
CA GLU A 176 -1.25 -16.33 -1.29
C GLU A 176 -2.72 -16.76 -1.19
N GLU A 177 -3.14 -17.33 -0.05
CA GLU A 177 -4.54 -17.69 0.18
C GLU A 177 -5.45 -16.46 0.11
N ASP A 178 -5.00 -15.33 0.69
CA ASP A 178 -5.74 -14.07 0.63
C ASP A 178 -5.89 -13.58 -0.81
N HIS A 179 -4.86 -13.74 -1.64
CA HIS A 179 -4.90 -13.36 -3.06
C HIS A 179 -5.86 -14.25 -3.85
N VAL A 180 -5.84 -15.56 -3.63
CA VAL A 180 -6.77 -16.52 -4.25
C VAL A 180 -8.21 -16.20 -3.89
N ARG A 181 -8.49 -15.96 -2.60
CA ARG A 181 -9.83 -15.57 -2.12
C ARG A 181 -10.28 -14.23 -2.69
N ALA A 182 -9.39 -13.24 -2.72
CA ALA A 182 -9.68 -11.93 -3.32
C ALA A 182 -10.05 -12.06 -4.80
N ARG A 183 -9.29 -12.84 -5.55
CA ARG A 183 -9.55 -13.12 -6.96
C ARG A 183 -10.91 -13.78 -7.17
N ARG A 184 -11.25 -14.78 -6.36
CA ARG A 184 -12.54 -15.49 -6.39
C ARG A 184 -13.71 -14.54 -6.13
N VAL A 185 -13.60 -13.69 -5.10
CA VAL A 185 -14.62 -12.67 -4.79
C VAL A 185 -14.78 -11.70 -5.95
N ALA A 186 -13.67 -11.23 -6.52
CA ALA A 186 -13.68 -10.29 -7.64
C ALA A 186 -14.37 -10.88 -8.88
N GLU A 187 -14.05 -12.12 -9.24
CA GLU A 187 -14.65 -12.83 -10.40
C GLU A 187 -16.16 -13.02 -10.22
N ALA A 188 -16.59 -13.41 -9.03
CA ALA A 188 -18.00 -13.61 -8.73
C ALA A 188 -18.78 -12.29 -8.79
N ILE A 189 -18.26 -11.22 -8.16
CA ILE A 189 -18.93 -9.91 -8.14
C ILE A 189 -18.94 -9.28 -9.54
N ASN A 190 -17.86 -9.43 -10.31
CA ASN A 190 -17.80 -8.89 -11.66
C ASN A 190 -18.78 -9.53 -12.65
N ALA A 191 -19.34 -10.69 -12.32
CA ALA A 191 -20.39 -11.37 -13.10
C ALA A 191 -21.81 -10.90 -12.76
N MET A 192 -21.98 -9.97 -11.79
CA MET A 192 -23.27 -9.45 -11.34
C MET A 192 -23.59 -8.12 -12.04
N ASP A 193 -24.85 -7.91 -12.41
CA ASP A 193 -25.29 -6.73 -13.23
C ASP A 193 -25.06 -5.37 -12.53
N ASN A 194 -25.15 -5.35 -11.19
CA ASN A 194 -25.04 -4.12 -10.40
C ASN A 194 -23.59 -3.72 -10.07
N PHE A 195 -22.61 -4.51 -10.48
CA PHE A 195 -21.21 -4.33 -10.10
C PHE A 195 -20.24 -4.51 -11.27
N SER A 196 -19.08 -3.90 -11.14
CA SER A 196 -17.94 -4.18 -12.01
C SER A 196 -16.63 -4.09 -11.27
N VAL A 197 -15.68 -4.93 -11.66
CA VAL A 197 -14.33 -4.96 -11.09
C VAL A 197 -13.32 -4.89 -12.23
N ASP A 198 -12.33 -4.03 -12.09
CA ASP A 198 -11.16 -4.07 -12.95
C ASP A 198 -10.31 -5.29 -12.56
N MET A 199 -10.46 -6.37 -13.34
CA MET A 199 -9.82 -7.65 -13.03
C MET A 199 -8.29 -7.63 -13.18
N ASP A 200 -7.73 -6.70 -13.94
CA ASP A 200 -6.29 -6.53 -14.10
C ASP A 200 -5.68 -5.82 -12.89
N ALA A 201 -6.47 -5.00 -12.20
CA ALA A 201 -6.08 -4.35 -10.96
C ALA A 201 -6.12 -5.30 -9.74
N VAL A 202 -6.81 -6.45 -9.81
CA VAL A 202 -6.87 -7.44 -8.72
C VAL A 202 -5.57 -8.26 -8.70
N GLN A 203 -4.54 -7.69 -8.10
CA GLN A 203 -3.21 -8.29 -8.05
C GLN A 203 -2.80 -8.80 -6.66
N SER A 204 -3.54 -8.45 -5.63
CA SER A 204 -3.24 -8.83 -4.25
C SER A 204 -4.54 -9.10 -3.48
N ASN A 205 -4.57 -8.78 -2.21
CA ASN A 205 -5.69 -9.02 -1.31
C ASN A 205 -6.80 -7.95 -1.34
N LEU A 206 -6.74 -6.99 -2.26
CA LEU A 206 -7.69 -5.88 -2.37
C LEU A 206 -8.54 -6.01 -3.63
N VAL A 207 -9.85 -5.78 -3.48
CA VAL A 207 -10.80 -5.71 -4.61
C VAL A 207 -11.58 -4.40 -4.51
N TYR A 208 -11.49 -3.57 -5.53
CA TYR A 208 -12.28 -2.36 -5.66
C TYR A 208 -13.47 -2.65 -6.59
N VAL A 209 -14.66 -2.54 -6.03
CA VAL A 209 -15.92 -2.82 -6.74
C VAL A 209 -16.56 -1.50 -7.10
N ASN A 210 -16.80 -1.24 -8.38
CA ASN A 210 -17.63 -0.13 -8.83
C ASN A 210 -19.09 -0.56 -8.74
N CYS A 211 -19.94 0.31 -8.20
CA CYS A 211 -21.36 0.03 -8.01
C CYS A 211 -22.19 0.83 -9.03
N ASN A 212 -23.13 0.18 -9.70
CA ASN A 212 -24.13 0.83 -10.55
C ASN A 212 -25.34 1.33 -9.73
N ILE A 213 -25.46 0.91 -8.48
CA ILE A 213 -26.39 1.36 -7.45
C ILE A 213 -25.61 2.18 -6.40
N PRO A 214 -26.25 2.98 -5.53
CA PRO A 214 -25.53 3.77 -4.54
C PRO A 214 -24.67 2.90 -3.60
N ALA A 215 -23.37 3.18 -3.52
CA ALA A 215 -22.45 2.40 -2.69
C ALA A 215 -22.83 2.42 -1.20
N ALA A 216 -23.42 3.51 -0.71
CA ALA A 216 -23.91 3.60 0.67
C ALA A 216 -25.05 2.61 0.95
N ASP A 217 -25.94 2.36 -0.04
CA ASP A 217 -27.02 1.38 0.09
C ASP A 217 -26.45 -0.04 0.10
N VAL A 218 -25.45 -0.32 -0.75
CA VAL A 218 -24.69 -1.58 -0.76
C VAL A 218 -24.08 -1.85 0.60
N VAL A 219 -23.36 -0.88 1.18
CA VAL A 219 -22.74 -0.99 2.50
C VAL A 219 -23.79 -1.28 3.57
N THR A 220 -24.93 -0.57 3.54
CA THR A 220 -26.02 -0.77 4.50
C THR A 220 -26.59 -2.19 4.42
N SER A 221 -26.86 -2.66 3.21
CA SER A 221 -27.40 -4.01 3.01
C SER A 221 -26.39 -5.11 3.38
N LEU A 222 -25.10 -4.93 3.04
CA LEU A 222 -24.05 -5.88 3.44
C LEU A 222 -23.91 -5.99 4.97
N ALA A 223 -24.10 -4.88 5.70
CA ALA A 223 -24.07 -4.88 7.15
C ALA A 223 -25.18 -5.75 7.77
N GLU A 224 -26.36 -5.83 7.13
CA GLU A 224 -27.46 -6.73 7.55
C GLU A 224 -27.04 -8.22 7.45
N HIS A 225 -26.08 -8.53 6.60
CA HIS A 225 -25.47 -9.86 6.45
C HIS A 225 -24.23 -10.06 7.32
N GLY A 226 -23.89 -9.09 8.21
CA GLY A 226 -22.72 -9.13 9.07
C GLY A 226 -21.41 -8.89 8.33
N ILE A 227 -21.46 -8.12 7.23
CA ILE A 227 -20.30 -7.76 6.42
C ILE A 227 -20.11 -6.24 6.50
N ASP A 228 -19.10 -5.82 7.26
CA ASP A 228 -18.78 -4.41 7.44
C ASP A 228 -17.82 -3.92 6.34
N MET A 229 -18.22 -2.89 5.64
CA MET A 229 -17.44 -2.21 4.60
C MET A 229 -17.57 -0.69 4.72
N PHE A 230 -16.76 0.01 3.94
CA PHE A 230 -16.86 1.45 3.77
C PHE A 230 -17.19 1.77 2.31
N ASP A 231 -18.10 2.72 2.11
CA ASP A 231 -18.26 3.38 0.83
C ASP A 231 -17.02 4.25 0.54
N LEU A 232 -16.67 4.30 -0.71
CA LEU A 232 -15.50 5.04 -1.19
C LEU A 232 -15.93 6.07 -2.24
N PRO A 233 -15.13 7.14 -2.47
CA PRO A 233 -15.35 8.06 -3.57
C PRO A 233 -15.56 7.32 -4.90
N TYR A 234 -16.31 7.96 -5.80
CA TYR A 234 -16.66 7.43 -7.13
C TYR A 234 -17.59 6.21 -7.11
N ASN A 235 -18.47 6.14 -6.12
CA ASN A 235 -19.49 5.09 -5.97
C ASN A 235 -18.90 3.68 -5.96
N ARG A 236 -17.93 3.47 -5.10
CA ARG A 236 -17.19 2.19 -4.95
C ARG A 236 -17.23 1.67 -3.54
N VAL A 237 -17.07 0.37 -3.41
CA VAL A 237 -16.73 -0.30 -2.15
C VAL A 237 -15.42 -1.04 -2.28
N ARG A 238 -14.75 -1.32 -1.16
CA ARG A 238 -13.50 -2.07 -1.15
C ARG A 238 -13.62 -3.30 -0.29
N VAL A 239 -13.38 -4.45 -0.88
CA VAL A 239 -13.14 -5.72 -0.17
C VAL A 239 -11.65 -5.82 0.15
N ALA A 240 -11.32 -6.15 1.38
CA ALA A 240 -9.96 -6.43 1.82
C ALA A 240 -9.92 -7.82 2.47
N ILE A 241 -9.34 -8.77 1.78
CA ILE A 241 -9.20 -10.15 2.29
C ILE A 241 -7.97 -10.22 3.19
N HIS A 242 -8.09 -10.92 4.29
CA HIS A 242 -7.03 -11.08 5.27
C HIS A 242 -7.19 -12.40 6.06
N LEU A 243 -6.23 -12.71 6.90
CA LEU A 243 -6.08 -13.90 7.74
C LEU A 243 -7.38 -14.45 8.36
N HIS A 244 -8.32 -13.60 8.75
CA HIS A 244 -9.56 -14.05 9.40
C HIS A 244 -10.71 -14.33 8.41
N ILE A 245 -10.52 -14.08 7.12
CA ILE A 245 -11.54 -14.36 6.10
C ILE A 245 -11.33 -15.78 5.60
N THR A 246 -12.27 -16.65 5.95
CA THR A 246 -12.27 -18.05 5.55
C THR A 246 -12.93 -18.25 4.17
N ASP A 247 -12.86 -19.46 3.64
CA ASP A 247 -13.57 -19.80 2.39
C ASP A 247 -15.11 -19.75 2.57
N GLU A 248 -15.61 -20.04 3.77
CA GLU A 248 -17.02 -19.88 4.11
C GLU A 248 -17.44 -18.41 4.13
N ASP A 249 -16.58 -17.51 4.64
CA ASP A 249 -16.84 -16.08 4.60
C ASP A 249 -16.83 -15.55 3.16
N VAL A 250 -15.97 -16.07 2.29
CA VAL A 250 -15.97 -15.75 0.86
C VAL A 250 -17.31 -16.08 0.23
N GLU A 251 -17.90 -17.27 0.50
CA GLU A 251 -19.24 -17.61 0.01
C GLU A 251 -20.32 -16.69 0.56
N ARG A 252 -20.24 -16.31 1.82
CA ARG A 252 -21.16 -15.35 2.44
C ARG A 252 -21.06 -13.96 1.79
N ILE A 253 -19.85 -13.49 1.51
CA ILE A 253 -19.61 -12.22 0.81
C ILE A 253 -20.25 -12.26 -0.58
N ILE A 254 -19.98 -13.32 -1.36
CA ILE A 254 -20.52 -13.49 -2.70
C ILE A 254 -22.05 -13.52 -2.67
N ALA A 255 -22.64 -14.29 -1.77
CA ALA A 255 -24.10 -14.39 -1.62
C ALA A 255 -24.75 -13.06 -1.23
N ALA A 256 -24.12 -12.30 -0.35
CA ALA A 256 -24.60 -10.99 0.08
C ALA A 256 -24.55 -9.95 -1.04
N PHE A 257 -23.53 -9.96 -1.90
CA PHE A 257 -23.50 -9.12 -3.10
C PHE A 257 -24.53 -9.55 -4.14
N ALA A 258 -24.79 -10.83 -4.31
CA ALA A 258 -25.79 -11.36 -5.24
C ALA A 258 -27.23 -11.01 -4.83
N ALA A 259 -27.47 -10.64 -3.58
CA ALA A 259 -28.78 -10.22 -3.06
C ALA A 259 -29.08 -8.73 -3.30
N GLN A 260 -28.14 -7.97 -3.88
CA GLN A 260 -28.31 -6.55 -4.20
C GLN A 260 -28.97 -6.39 -5.58
#